data_b618adeb9869ee03cb40e98de3ebc291
#
_entry.id   b618adeb9869ee03cb40e98de3ebc291
#
_cell.length_a   1.000
_cell.length_b   1.000
_cell.length_c   1.000
_cell.angle_alpha   90.00
_cell.angle_beta   90.00
_cell.angle_gamma   90.00
#
_symmetry.space_group_name_H-M   'P 1'
#
loop_
_entity.id
_entity.type
_entity.pdbx_description
1 polymer ?
#
loop_
_entity_poly.entity_id
_entity_poly.type
_entity_poly.pdbx_seq_one_letter_code
_entity_poly.pdbx_strand_id
1 'polypeptide(L)'
;TNTYASFGKIIFNNTSEDGIEVKNSFNYAELVNESGCKVIFANGGTVGETLSADKVVDGDYILAMGELDLNVHTLTINGDFIQAGGEVKINSGKLVVNGNYRIQTKKATEDGKESYDYSTGILNMTNESDVVEVSGDFVMGSTKSHDGKLSAGTLTVGGNFTQLSYNARNNFVASGSHKVIFTSEKNHAISFDSSRSGESHFANLTFEDGSEITLKNATAAVTGELNGTNCAVTGYVGLTGSAKVIDTYAGSIRIIEGYTLNSDIDISGELLIDATLNLNGKTFNVGKNVNVNSYLHVRNGRLNCKGDFYANYYSEIYMQNEKDILNVEGTFTFSNLRYSCDFSNGTLIIGGNCNVNGGDFRATAAHKTIFNGEQKQIINVT
;
A
#
# COMPACT_ATOMS: atom_id res chain seq x y z
N THR A 1 39.40 -1.39 7.67
CA THR A 1 38.81 -2.29 8.70
C THR A 1 37.85 -1.46 9.52
N ASN A 2 36.56 -1.61 9.28
CA ASN A 2 35.55 -0.99 10.11
C ASN A 2 35.53 -1.70 11.47
N THR A 3 36.09 -1.07 12.48
CA THR A 3 35.96 -1.50 13.87
C THR A 3 34.59 -1.04 14.37
N TYR A 4 33.63 -1.95 14.46
CA TYR A 4 32.35 -1.66 15.12
C TYR A 4 32.54 -1.82 16.63
N ALA A 5 32.38 -0.72 17.37
CA ALA A 5 32.23 -0.80 18.80
C ALA A 5 30.83 -1.35 19.12
N SER A 6 30.76 -2.33 20.00
CA SER A 6 29.50 -2.87 20.52
C SER A 6 29.54 -2.83 22.02
N PHE A 7 28.53 -2.18 22.62
CA PHE A 7 28.36 -2.06 24.05
C PHE A 7 27.22 -2.97 24.52
N GLY A 8 27.31 -3.50 25.72
CA GLY A 8 26.21 -4.19 26.35
C GLY A 8 25.08 -3.22 26.70
N LYS A 9 24.98 -2.86 27.98
CA LYS A 9 24.10 -1.80 28.45
C LYS A 9 24.84 -0.45 28.50
N ILE A 10 24.20 0.57 27.94
CA ILE A 10 24.67 1.96 28.01
C ILE A 10 23.71 2.76 28.88
N ILE A 11 24.23 3.56 29.77
CA ILE A 11 23.45 4.48 30.58
C ILE A 11 24.03 5.89 30.40
N PHE A 12 23.25 6.79 29.82
CA PHE A 12 23.56 8.22 29.81
C PHE A 12 22.95 8.89 31.04
N ASN A 13 23.79 9.42 31.95
CA ASN A 13 23.33 10.06 33.17
C ASN A 13 24.11 11.36 33.48
N ASN A 14 24.70 11.99 32.47
CA ASN A 14 25.39 13.24 32.59
C ASN A 14 24.42 14.41 32.78
N THR A 15 24.62 15.21 33.84
CA THR A 15 23.77 16.37 34.16
C THR A 15 24.40 17.70 33.76
N SER A 16 25.52 17.69 33.01
CA SER A 16 26.14 18.91 32.49
C SER A 16 25.25 19.61 31.48
N GLU A 17 25.22 20.94 31.50
CA GLU A 17 24.50 21.73 30.48
C GLU A 17 25.06 21.50 29.06
N ASP A 18 26.36 21.20 28.95
CA ASP A 18 27.01 20.86 27.68
C ASP A 18 26.62 19.47 27.17
N GLY A 19 26.18 18.57 28.06
CA GLY A 19 25.73 17.23 27.75
C GLY A 19 26.85 16.28 27.33
N ILE A 20 26.45 15.26 26.55
CA ILE A 20 27.32 14.22 25.94
C ILE A 20 27.29 14.39 24.44
N GLU A 21 28.47 14.59 23.82
CA GLU A 21 28.60 14.58 22.37
C GLU A 21 28.94 13.17 21.85
N VAL A 22 28.14 12.63 20.95
CA VAL A 22 28.35 11.33 20.25
C VAL A 22 28.72 11.60 18.79
N LYS A 23 30.00 11.34 18.45
CA LYS A 23 30.53 11.65 17.11
C LYS A 23 30.22 10.58 16.05
N ASN A 24 30.10 9.31 16.45
CA ASN A 24 29.87 8.19 15.56
C ASN A 24 28.85 7.22 16.15
N SER A 25 28.13 6.50 15.28
CA SER A 25 27.22 5.43 15.70
C SER A 25 27.98 4.24 16.29
N PHE A 26 27.35 3.55 17.22
CA PHE A 26 27.86 2.33 17.85
C PHE A 26 26.69 1.34 18.08
N ASN A 27 27.03 0.06 18.26
CA ASN A 27 26.05 -0.97 18.58
C ASN A 27 25.90 -1.11 20.10
N TYR A 28 24.69 -1.41 20.56
CA TYR A 28 24.37 -1.65 21.97
C TYR A 28 23.28 -2.72 22.11
N ALA A 29 23.22 -3.38 23.24
CA ALA A 29 22.14 -4.32 23.56
C ALA A 29 20.98 -3.62 24.29
N GLU A 30 21.32 -2.67 25.18
CA GLU A 30 20.36 -1.84 25.94
C GLU A 30 20.89 -0.42 26.07
N LEU A 31 20.01 0.57 25.93
CA LEU A 31 20.36 1.97 26.11
C LEU A 31 19.34 2.63 27.04
N VAL A 32 19.84 3.31 28.05
CA VAL A 32 19.04 4.09 29.00
C VAL A 32 19.52 5.54 28.94
N ASN A 33 18.60 6.47 28.73
CA ASN A 33 18.86 7.90 28.86
C ASN A 33 18.15 8.40 30.11
N GLU A 34 18.92 8.71 31.16
CA GLU A 34 18.35 9.16 32.42
C GLU A 34 17.83 10.60 32.33
N SER A 35 16.82 10.91 33.14
CA SER A 35 16.13 12.20 33.13
C SER A 35 17.13 13.36 33.31
N GLY A 36 17.06 14.35 32.44
CA GLY A 36 17.94 15.54 32.47
C GLY A 36 19.26 15.34 31.74
N CYS A 37 19.60 14.16 31.25
CA CYS A 37 20.80 13.96 30.46
C CYS A 37 20.59 14.43 29.01
N LYS A 38 21.43 15.38 28.59
CA LYS A 38 21.45 15.88 27.21
C LYS A 38 22.47 15.09 26.39
N VAL A 39 22.02 14.36 25.39
CA VAL A 39 22.90 13.64 24.44
C VAL A 39 22.71 14.22 23.04
N ILE A 40 23.81 14.63 22.42
CA ILE A 40 23.84 15.28 21.11
C ILE A 40 24.71 14.45 20.17
N PHE A 41 24.20 14.10 19.02
CA PHE A 41 24.94 13.45 17.96
C PHE A 41 25.48 14.48 16.96
N ALA A 42 26.57 14.16 16.29
CA ALA A 42 27.22 15.06 15.32
C ALA A 42 26.27 15.52 14.16
N ASN A 43 25.20 14.78 13.89
CA ASN A 43 24.16 15.14 12.94
C ASN A 43 22.99 15.93 13.55
N GLY A 44 23.12 16.41 14.79
CA GLY A 44 22.06 17.11 15.52
C GLY A 44 20.97 16.20 16.10
N GLY A 45 21.14 14.87 16.03
CA GLY A 45 20.18 13.92 16.56
C GLY A 45 20.20 13.78 18.07
N THR A 46 19.18 13.12 18.60
CA THR A 46 18.98 12.84 20.03
C THR A 46 18.78 11.36 20.29
N VAL A 47 18.91 10.96 21.53
CA VAL A 47 18.47 9.65 22.03
C VAL A 47 16.98 9.71 22.33
N GLY A 48 16.27 8.60 22.07
CA GLY A 48 14.86 8.47 22.44
C GLY A 48 14.65 8.53 23.95
N GLU A 49 13.44 8.85 24.34
CA GLU A 49 12.98 9.00 25.72
C GLU A 49 11.56 8.42 25.86
N THR A 50 11.16 8.11 27.11
CA THR A 50 9.75 7.83 27.42
C THR A 50 9.09 9.12 27.88
N LEU A 51 7.98 9.51 27.23
CA LEU A 51 7.25 10.72 27.62
C LEU A 51 6.53 10.53 28.96
N SER A 52 6.58 11.54 29.78
CA SER A 52 5.81 11.63 31.04
C SER A 52 4.71 12.71 30.99
N ALA A 53 4.65 13.47 29.90
CA ALA A 53 3.66 14.49 29.59
C ALA A 53 3.69 14.78 28.09
N ASP A 54 2.66 15.51 27.61
CA ASP A 54 2.65 16.01 26.24
C ASP A 54 3.86 16.91 25.98
N LYS A 55 4.44 16.80 24.78
CA LYS A 55 5.65 17.51 24.39
C LYS A 55 5.50 18.18 23.04
N VAL A 56 6.00 19.40 22.92
CA VAL A 56 6.10 20.16 21.67
C VAL A 56 7.55 20.44 21.35
N VAL A 57 7.94 20.20 20.09
CA VAL A 57 9.25 20.55 19.52
C VAL A 57 9.02 21.60 18.44
N ASP A 58 9.60 22.79 18.59
CA ASP A 58 9.39 23.95 17.70
C ASP A 58 10.17 23.91 16.37
N GLY A 59 10.88 22.85 16.09
CA GLY A 59 11.65 22.70 14.87
C GLY A 59 11.68 21.23 14.45
N ASP A 60 12.72 20.87 13.72
CA ASP A 60 12.95 19.49 13.35
C ASP A 60 13.33 18.64 14.55
N TYR A 61 12.93 17.38 14.55
CA TYR A 61 13.34 16.40 15.54
C TYR A 61 14.09 15.25 14.85
N ILE A 62 15.29 14.96 15.31
CA ILE A 62 16.11 13.87 14.79
C ILE A 62 16.29 12.80 15.85
N LEU A 63 15.67 11.64 15.68
CA LEU A 63 15.91 10.47 16.52
C LEU A 63 17.09 9.68 15.96
N ALA A 64 18.24 9.72 16.63
CA ALA A 64 19.45 9.04 16.18
C ALA A 64 19.51 7.57 16.64
N MET A 65 19.04 7.26 17.84
CA MET A 65 19.03 5.93 18.43
C MET A 65 18.15 5.87 19.68
N GLY A 66 18.05 4.69 20.29
CA GLY A 66 17.26 4.47 21.49
C GLY A 66 15.78 4.25 21.18
N GLU A 67 14.97 4.34 22.21
CA GLU A 67 13.52 4.15 22.13
C GLU A 67 12.83 5.46 22.48
N LEU A 68 12.01 5.96 21.58
CA LEU A 68 11.08 7.05 21.81
C LEU A 68 9.70 6.44 22.08
N ASP A 69 9.30 6.42 23.35
CA ASP A 69 8.02 5.88 23.77
C ASP A 69 7.08 7.03 24.15
N LEU A 70 5.97 7.18 23.40
CA LEU A 70 5.00 8.23 23.67
C LEU A 70 4.16 7.96 24.91
N ASN A 71 4.05 6.70 25.35
CA ASN A 71 3.46 6.33 26.63
C ASN A 71 2.15 7.09 26.93
N VAL A 72 1.17 6.96 26.03
CA VAL A 72 -0.17 7.60 26.04
C VAL A 72 -0.19 9.12 25.84
N HIS A 73 0.97 9.77 25.72
CA HIS A 73 1.08 11.22 25.55
C HIS A 73 1.15 11.64 24.09
N THR A 74 1.01 12.95 23.86
CA THR A 74 1.15 13.56 22.53
C THR A 74 2.55 14.14 22.36
N LEU A 75 3.22 13.79 21.25
CA LEU A 75 4.40 14.48 20.75
C LEU A 75 4.03 15.28 19.51
N THR A 76 4.17 16.61 19.57
CA THR A 76 4.00 17.48 18.41
C THR A 76 5.35 18.00 17.94
N ILE A 77 5.67 17.79 16.65
CA ILE A 77 6.89 18.28 16.01
C ILE A 77 6.47 19.30 14.95
N ASN A 78 6.83 20.58 15.14
CA ASN A 78 6.44 21.65 14.22
C ASN A 78 7.23 21.67 12.91
N GLY A 79 8.40 21.03 12.86
CA GLY A 79 9.23 20.80 11.69
C GLY A 79 9.15 19.37 11.15
N ASP A 80 10.24 18.91 10.54
CA ASP A 80 10.38 17.53 10.04
C ASP A 80 10.75 16.57 11.19
N PHE A 81 10.24 15.34 11.12
CA PHE A 81 10.73 14.26 11.96
C PHE A 81 11.62 13.33 11.12
N ILE A 82 12.89 13.23 11.53
CA ILE A 82 13.90 12.39 10.89
C ILE A 82 14.28 11.25 11.84
N GLN A 83 13.84 10.05 11.52
CA GLN A 83 14.19 8.85 12.29
C GLN A 83 15.40 8.17 11.65
N ALA A 84 16.60 8.63 12.05
CA ALA A 84 17.87 8.09 11.57
C ALA A 84 18.18 6.71 12.18
N GLY A 85 17.53 6.33 13.26
CA GLY A 85 17.64 5.04 13.94
C GLY A 85 16.64 4.92 15.08
N GLY A 86 16.83 3.92 15.92
CA GLY A 86 15.98 3.70 17.10
C GLY A 86 14.57 3.19 16.78
N GLU A 87 13.78 3.02 17.83
CA GLU A 87 12.37 2.60 17.72
C GLU A 87 11.45 3.72 18.24
N VAL A 88 10.42 4.04 17.48
CA VAL A 88 9.32 4.91 17.90
C VAL A 88 8.13 4.03 18.27
N LYS A 89 7.76 4.03 19.53
CA LYS A 89 6.57 3.36 20.06
C LYS A 89 5.47 4.38 20.30
N ILE A 90 4.39 4.28 19.58
CA ILE A 90 3.24 5.17 19.78
C ILE A 90 2.54 4.83 21.10
N ASN A 91 2.38 3.54 21.43
CA ASN A 91 1.97 3.04 22.73
C ASN A 91 0.73 3.78 23.30
N SER A 92 -0.34 3.78 22.51
CA SER A 92 -1.61 4.49 22.79
C SER A 92 -1.51 6.01 22.83
N GLY A 93 -0.40 6.57 22.40
CA GLY A 93 -0.17 8.00 22.28
C GLY A 93 -0.48 8.56 20.90
N LYS A 94 -0.09 9.81 20.69
CA LYS A 94 -0.28 10.52 19.43
C LYS A 94 1.03 11.21 18.99
N LEU A 95 1.48 10.92 17.77
CA LEU A 95 2.55 11.65 17.09
C LEU A 95 1.96 12.60 16.06
N VAL A 96 2.24 13.88 16.18
CA VAL A 96 1.85 14.91 15.19
C VAL A 96 3.12 15.49 14.60
N VAL A 97 3.28 15.38 13.28
CA VAL A 97 4.39 15.95 12.51
C VAL A 97 3.82 16.96 11.51
N ASN A 98 4.06 18.25 11.76
CA ASN A 98 3.58 19.32 10.87
C ASN A 98 4.41 19.44 9.59
N GLY A 99 5.63 18.92 9.58
CA GLY A 99 6.49 18.73 8.41
C GLY A 99 6.40 17.32 7.82
N ASN A 100 7.52 16.81 7.33
CA ASN A 100 7.67 15.46 6.79
C ASN A 100 8.10 14.48 7.88
N TYR A 101 7.65 13.23 7.79
CA TYR A 101 8.19 12.14 8.59
C TYR A 101 9.02 11.21 7.71
N ARG A 102 10.31 11.15 7.97
CA ARG A 102 11.27 10.35 7.22
C ARG A 102 11.95 9.33 8.12
N ILE A 103 11.71 8.03 7.84
CA ILE A 103 12.48 6.95 8.45
C ILE A 103 13.73 6.76 7.58
N GLN A 104 14.62 7.72 7.64
CA GLN A 104 15.84 7.88 6.87
C GLN A 104 16.91 8.57 7.67
N THR A 105 18.17 8.55 7.21
CA THR A 105 19.29 9.29 7.78
C THR A 105 19.62 10.47 6.88
N LYS A 106 19.59 11.69 7.43
CA LYS A 106 20.00 12.91 6.72
C LYS A 106 21.51 12.86 6.47
N LYS A 107 21.94 13.06 5.22
CA LYS A 107 23.34 13.20 4.86
C LYS A 107 23.81 14.64 5.02
N ALA A 108 25.10 14.81 5.31
CA ALA A 108 25.73 16.13 5.16
C ALA A 108 25.63 16.55 3.69
N THR A 109 25.19 17.76 3.46
CA THR A 109 24.99 18.29 2.10
C THR A 109 26.29 18.77 1.50
N GLU A 110 26.70 18.18 0.38
CA GLU A 110 27.57 18.84 -0.58
C GLU A 110 26.67 19.67 -1.49
N ASP A 111 26.97 20.92 -1.70
CA ASP A 111 26.22 21.87 -2.55
C ASP A 111 24.84 22.38 -2.03
N GLY A 112 24.57 22.34 -0.74
CA GLY A 112 23.34 22.92 -0.17
C GLY A 112 22.05 22.16 -0.49
N LYS A 113 22.12 20.97 -1.09
CA LYS A 113 20.96 20.10 -1.34
C LYS A 113 20.84 19.03 -0.27
N GLU A 114 19.67 18.93 0.34
CA GLU A 114 19.36 17.87 1.28
C GLU A 114 19.33 16.51 0.56
N SER A 115 19.99 15.53 1.13
CA SER A 115 19.95 14.14 0.68
C SER A 115 19.80 13.21 1.88
N TYR A 116 19.25 12.02 1.61
CA TYR A 116 18.91 11.05 2.63
C TYR A 116 19.39 9.67 2.25
N ASP A 117 19.85 8.91 3.25
CA ASP A 117 20.13 7.49 3.17
C ASP A 117 19.08 6.69 3.92
N TYR A 118 19.10 5.36 3.71
CA TYR A 118 18.32 4.42 4.52
C TYR A 118 18.69 4.52 5.99
N SER A 119 17.74 4.20 6.86
CA SER A 119 17.96 4.16 8.31
C SER A 119 17.73 2.76 8.89
N THR A 120 17.95 2.61 10.20
CA THR A 120 17.57 1.41 10.96
C THR A 120 16.34 1.66 11.83
N GLY A 121 15.65 2.77 11.63
CA GLY A 121 14.49 3.18 12.43
C GLY A 121 13.33 2.19 12.30
N ILE A 122 12.61 1.99 13.41
CA ILE A 122 11.41 1.15 13.50
C ILE A 122 10.27 2.02 14.01
N LEU A 123 9.15 2.07 13.27
CA LEU A 123 7.88 2.61 13.74
C LEU A 123 7.03 1.46 14.28
N ASN A 124 6.55 1.59 15.51
CA ASN A 124 5.76 0.58 16.20
C ASN A 124 4.37 1.14 16.55
N MET A 125 3.34 0.60 15.88
CA MET A 125 1.93 0.91 16.05
C MET A 125 1.17 -0.40 16.21
N THR A 126 0.90 -0.79 17.46
CA THR A 126 0.31 -2.09 17.80
C THR A 126 -0.96 -1.97 18.64
N ASN A 127 -1.38 -0.74 18.98
CA ASN A 127 -2.62 -0.47 19.71
C ASN A 127 -3.62 0.25 18.80
N GLU A 128 -4.89 -0.04 18.97
CA GLU A 128 -5.99 0.58 18.22
C GLU A 128 -6.03 2.12 18.37
N SER A 129 -5.56 2.62 19.52
CA SER A 129 -5.49 4.05 19.84
C SER A 129 -4.20 4.74 19.38
N ASP A 130 -3.27 4.00 18.75
CA ASP A 130 -2.06 4.59 18.19
C ASP A 130 -2.42 5.53 17.04
N VAL A 131 -1.92 6.78 17.12
CA VAL A 131 -2.18 7.79 16.09
C VAL A 131 -0.87 8.43 15.64
N VAL A 132 -0.65 8.43 14.33
CA VAL A 132 0.42 9.20 13.67
C VAL A 132 -0.21 10.10 12.61
N GLU A 133 -0.04 11.41 12.76
CA GLU A 133 -0.49 12.42 11.80
C GLU A 133 0.71 13.12 11.19
N VAL A 134 0.81 13.09 9.86
CA VAL A 134 1.89 13.73 9.10
C VAL A 134 1.28 14.69 8.09
N SER A 135 1.48 16.00 8.27
CA SER A 135 0.95 17.00 7.34
C SER A 135 1.73 17.07 6.01
N GLY A 136 2.99 16.67 6.04
CA GLY A 136 3.87 16.56 4.86
C GLY A 136 3.95 15.14 4.31
N ASP A 137 5.11 14.83 3.73
CA ASP A 137 5.39 13.52 3.16
C ASP A 137 5.75 12.49 4.24
N PHE A 138 5.32 11.24 4.03
CA PHE A 138 5.79 10.10 4.80
C PHE A 138 6.74 9.25 3.96
N VAL A 139 7.96 9.02 4.44
CA VAL A 139 8.97 8.21 3.73
C VAL A 139 9.45 7.07 4.61
N MET A 140 9.15 5.85 4.17
CA MET A 140 9.64 4.61 4.78
C MET A 140 10.92 4.14 4.06
N GLY A 141 12.07 4.49 4.61
CA GLY A 141 13.39 4.10 4.12
C GLY A 141 14.16 3.24 5.14
N SER A 142 13.47 2.44 5.94
CA SER A 142 14.10 1.56 6.92
C SER A 142 14.76 0.34 6.26
N THR A 143 15.92 -0.08 6.76
CA THR A 143 16.55 -1.35 6.43
C THR A 143 16.04 -2.52 7.28
N LYS A 144 15.11 -2.25 8.21
CA LYS A 144 14.52 -3.24 9.12
C LYS A 144 13.13 -3.63 8.66
N SER A 145 12.77 -4.88 8.92
CA SER A 145 11.39 -5.35 8.77
C SER A 145 10.48 -4.69 9.78
N HIS A 146 9.25 -4.36 9.36
CA HIS A 146 8.17 -3.91 10.25
C HIS A 146 7.09 -5.00 10.43
N ASP A 147 7.44 -6.26 10.19
CA ASP A 147 6.54 -7.37 10.44
C ASP A 147 6.12 -7.40 11.93
N GLY A 148 4.80 -7.41 12.17
CA GLY A 148 4.20 -7.31 13.50
C GLY A 148 4.34 -5.96 14.21
N LYS A 149 4.94 -4.94 13.54
CA LYS A 149 5.12 -3.60 14.12
C LYS A 149 4.03 -2.60 13.72
N LEU A 150 3.33 -2.86 12.62
CA LEU A 150 2.24 -2.04 12.10
C LEU A 150 0.96 -2.89 12.08
N SER A 151 0.46 -3.25 13.26
CA SER A 151 -0.67 -4.19 13.38
C SER A 151 -1.99 -3.52 13.80
N ALA A 152 -1.95 -2.28 14.28
CA ALA A 152 -3.13 -1.51 14.67
C ALA A 152 -2.87 0.00 14.58
N GLY A 153 -3.87 0.83 14.89
CA GLY A 153 -3.76 2.28 14.89
C GLY A 153 -3.90 2.93 13.51
N THR A 154 -3.76 4.25 13.48
CA THR A 154 -4.00 5.05 12.27
C THR A 154 -2.80 5.93 11.93
N LEU A 155 -2.32 5.82 10.69
CA LEU A 155 -1.36 6.73 10.07
C LEU A 155 -2.11 7.63 9.07
N THR A 156 -2.17 8.93 9.34
CA THR A 156 -2.75 9.93 8.43
C THR A 156 -1.62 10.66 7.70
N VAL A 157 -1.72 10.75 6.36
CA VAL A 157 -0.73 11.38 5.49
C VAL A 157 -1.36 12.51 4.70
N GLY A 158 -0.89 13.74 4.93
CA GLY A 158 -1.31 14.93 4.20
C GLY A 158 -0.50 15.23 2.94
N GLY A 159 0.66 14.61 2.77
CA GLY A 159 1.53 14.71 1.60
C GLY A 159 1.63 13.41 0.81
N ASN A 160 2.81 13.10 0.30
CA ASN A 160 3.10 11.89 -0.45
C ASN A 160 3.48 10.73 0.48
N PHE A 161 3.32 9.51 -0.01
CA PHE A 161 3.80 8.29 0.65
C PHE A 161 4.85 7.63 -0.24
N THR A 162 6.02 7.35 0.33
CA THR A 162 7.10 6.66 -0.39
C THR A 162 7.66 5.52 0.45
N GLN A 163 7.62 4.32 -0.08
CA GLN A 163 8.31 3.16 0.48
C GLN A 163 9.53 2.85 -0.39
N LEU A 164 10.70 2.83 0.24
CA LEU A 164 11.99 2.55 -0.39
C LEU A 164 12.51 1.20 0.11
N SER A 165 12.98 0.35 -0.81
CA SER A 165 13.57 -0.94 -0.49
C SER A 165 15.09 -0.87 -0.65
N TYR A 166 15.83 -1.31 0.36
CA TYR A 166 17.26 -1.56 0.26
C TYR A 166 17.51 -3.08 0.30
N ASN A 167 17.68 -3.63 1.50
CA ASN A 167 17.76 -5.08 1.70
C ASN A 167 16.45 -5.67 2.21
N ALA A 168 15.59 -4.85 2.81
CA ALA A 168 14.30 -5.25 3.34
C ALA A 168 13.19 -4.77 2.41
N ARG A 169 12.48 -5.70 1.75
CA ARG A 169 11.27 -5.41 0.97
C ARG A 169 10.02 -5.39 1.84
N ASN A 170 10.15 -5.70 3.11
CA ASN A 170 9.10 -5.82 4.11
C ASN A 170 9.22 -4.75 5.22
N ASN A 171 9.71 -3.57 4.86
CA ASN A 171 9.85 -2.48 5.81
C ASN A 171 8.55 -1.67 6.03
N PHE A 172 7.47 -1.96 5.30
CA PHE A 172 6.13 -1.45 5.58
C PHE A 172 5.10 -2.58 5.45
N VAL A 173 5.17 -3.55 6.36
CA VAL A 173 4.23 -4.69 6.40
C VAL A 173 3.15 -4.37 7.43
N ALA A 174 2.03 -3.82 6.93
CA ALA A 174 0.89 -3.54 7.78
C ALA A 174 -0.03 -4.76 7.89
N SER A 175 -0.67 -4.94 9.04
CA SER A 175 -1.56 -6.07 9.31
C SER A 175 -2.70 -5.66 10.24
N GLY A 176 -3.63 -6.56 10.49
CA GLY A 176 -4.72 -6.36 11.45
C GLY A 176 -5.56 -5.13 11.12
N SER A 177 -5.74 -4.27 12.11
CA SER A 177 -6.54 -3.04 11.99
C SER A 177 -5.72 -1.81 11.61
N HIS A 178 -4.40 -1.94 11.39
CA HIS A 178 -3.58 -0.78 10.97
C HIS A 178 -4.16 -0.13 9.71
N LYS A 179 -4.40 1.18 9.79
CA LYS A 179 -5.02 1.95 8.71
C LYS A 179 -4.12 3.10 8.26
N VAL A 180 -4.03 3.28 6.94
CA VAL A 180 -3.44 4.49 6.35
C VAL A 180 -4.55 5.31 5.70
N ILE A 181 -4.58 6.61 6.01
CA ILE A 181 -5.56 7.57 5.48
C ILE A 181 -4.80 8.66 4.72
N PHE A 182 -5.20 8.92 3.48
CA PHE A 182 -4.77 10.09 2.71
C PHE A 182 -5.86 11.16 2.77
N THR A 183 -5.47 12.36 3.20
CA THR A 183 -6.41 13.48 3.40
C THR A 183 -6.85 14.11 2.08
N SER A 184 -7.91 14.93 2.12
CA SER A 184 -8.42 15.62 0.93
C SER A 184 -7.68 16.93 0.59
N GLU A 185 -6.72 17.36 1.42
CA GLU A 185 -6.14 18.70 1.33
C GLU A 185 -5.12 18.89 0.19
N LYS A 186 -4.55 17.80 -0.34
CA LYS A 186 -3.49 17.84 -1.36
C LYS A 186 -3.60 16.68 -2.35
N ASN A 187 -2.89 16.81 -3.46
CA ASN A 187 -2.66 15.71 -4.37
C ASN A 187 -1.59 14.79 -3.80
N HIS A 188 -1.83 13.50 -3.77
CA HIS A 188 -0.93 12.51 -3.20
C HIS A 188 -0.29 11.65 -4.28
N ALA A 189 1.02 11.47 -4.20
CA ALA A 189 1.73 10.42 -4.92
C ALA A 189 2.05 9.26 -3.95
N ILE A 190 1.63 8.06 -4.30
CA ILE A 190 1.93 6.85 -3.54
C ILE A 190 2.90 6.01 -4.36
N SER A 191 4.07 5.72 -3.79
CA SER A 191 5.13 4.97 -4.45
C SER A 191 5.66 3.86 -3.55
N PHE A 192 5.73 2.65 -4.10
CA PHE A 192 6.40 1.50 -3.51
C PHE A 192 7.50 1.04 -4.46
N ASP A 193 8.70 0.76 -3.94
CA ASP A 193 9.72 0.03 -4.70
C ASP A 193 9.32 -1.45 -4.88
N SER A 194 8.65 -2.03 -3.89
CA SER A 194 8.11 -3.38 -3.94
C SER A 194 6.89 -3.51 -3.06
N SER A 195 5.79 -4.04 -3.62
CA SER A 195 4.52 -4.19 -2.90
C SER A 195 3.79 -5.46 -3.30
N ARG A 196 3.62 -6.38 -2.33
CA ARG A 196 2.89 -7.66 -2.42
C ARG A 196 2.50 -8.10 -1.02
N SER A 197 1.69 -9.16 -0.89
CA SER A 197 1.28 -9.68 0.41
C SER A 197 2.44 -10.14 1.31
N GLY A 198 3.53 -10.63 0.73
CA GLY A 198 4.76 -11.04 1.44
C GLY A 198 5.83 -9.97 1.54
N GLU A 199 5.57 -8.77 1.03
CA GLU A 199 6.47 -7.62 1.01
C GLU A 199 5.79 -6.41 1.64
N SER A 200 6.22 -5.19 1.34
CA SER A 200 5.56 -3.98 1.85
C SER A 200 4.14 -3.82 1.28
N HIS A 201 3.17 -3.55 2.12
CA HIS A 201 1.77 -3.39 1.76
C HIS A 201 0.99 -2.63 2.83
N PHE A 202 -0.17 -2.12 2.47
CA PHE A 202 -1.18 -1.60 3.39
C PHE A 202 -2.07 -2.74 3.91
N ALA A 203 -2.43 -2.70 5.20
CA ALA A 203 -3.55 -3.50 5.70
C ALA A 203 -4.86 -2.85 5.25
N ASN A 204 -5.21 -1.71 5.82
CA ASN A 204 -6.38 -0.95 5.43
C ASN A 204 -5.96 0.40 4.84
N LEU A 205 -6.54 0.76 3.69
CA LEU A 205 -6.24 1.97 2.95
C LEU A 205 -7.51 2.78 2.72
N THR A 206 -7.46 4.05 3.09
CA THR A 206 -8.57 4.98 2.87
C THR A 206 -8.09 6.23 2.14
N PHE A 207 -8.82 6.63 1.11
CA PHE A 207 -8.71 7.93 0.47
C PHE A 207 -9.92 8.76 0.89
N GLU A 208 -9.70 9.91 1.51
CA GLU A 208 -10.79 10.81 1.89
C GLU A 208 -11.49 11.40 0.67
N ASP A 209 -12.74 11.76 0.83
CA ASP A 209 -13.54 12.38 -0.23
C ASP A 209 -12.88 13.67 -0.73
N GLY A 210 -12.78 13.79 -2.05
CA GLY A 210 -12.14 14.92 -2.72
C GLY A 210 -10.62 14.77 -2.91
N SER A 211 -9.98 13.73 -2.39
CA SER A 211 -8.54 13.52 -2.59
C SER A 211 -8.21 13.18 -4.06
N GLU A 212 -7.02 13.60 -4.50
CA GLU A 212 -6.43 13.24 -5.79
C GLU A 212 -5.21 12.36 -5.59
N ILE A 213 -5.26 11.12 -6.06
CA ILE A 213 -4.26 10.09 -5.82
C ILE A 213 -3.57 9.69 -7.11
N THR A 214 -2.25 9.67 -7.12
CA THR A 214 -1.43 9.10 -8.19
C THR A 214 -0.61 7.94 -7.64
N LEU A 215 -0.91 6.72 -8.08
CA LEU A 215 -0.14 5.52 -7.76
C LEU A 215 1.02 5.41 -8.76
N LYS A 216 2.26 5.46 -8.27
CA LYS A 216 3.49 5.47 -9.07
C LYS A 216 4.26 4.17 -8.89
N ASN A 217 5.03 3.79 -9.92
CA ASN A 217 5.94 2.64 -9.95
C ASN A 217 5.22 1.29 -9.76
N ALA A 218 5.40 0.66 -8.60
CA ALA A 218 4.73 -0.59 -8.30
C ALA A 218 3.28 -0.35 -7.83
N THR A 219 2.43 -1.34 -8.07
CA THR A 219 1.06 -1.36 -7.56
C THR A 219 1.08 -1.39 -6.04
N ALA A 220 0.40 -0.47 -5.38
CA ALA A 220 0.24 -0.49 -3.93
C ALA A 220 -0.69 -1.62 -3.51
N ALA A 221 -0.17 -2.65 -2.85
CA ALA A 221 -0.95 -3.79 -2.39
C ALA A 221 -1.75 -3.47 -1.12
N VAL A 222 -2.99 -3.98 -1.05
CA VAL A 222 -3.89 -3.91 0.11
C VAL A 222 -4.32 -5.32 0.47
N THR A 223 -4.24 -5.67 1.76
CA THR A 223 -4.59 -7.01 2.27
C THR A 223 -5.89 -7.03 3.09
N GLY A 224 -6.36 -5.89 3.59
CA GLY A 224 -7.58 -5.71 4.38
C GLY A 224 -8.65 -4.90 3.64
N GLU A 225 -8.94 -3.69 4.07
CA GLU A 225 -10.01 -2.87 3.49
C GLU A 225 -9.46 -1.75 2.60
N LEU A 226 -10.07 -1.59 1.42
CA LEU A 226 -9.84 -0.46 0.51
C LEU A 226 -11.10 0.40 0.47
N ASN A 227 -10.96 1.69 0.81
CA ASN A 227 -12.03 2.68 0.74
C ASN A 227 -11.56 3.93 -0.02
N GLY A 228 -12.44 4.50 -0.86
CA GLY A 228 -12.16 5.71 -1.66
C GLY A 228 -13.24 5.90 -2.71
N THR A 229 -14.40 6.43 -2.29
CA THR A 229 -15.60 6.53 -3.15
C THR A 229 -15.58 7.80 -4.00
N ASN A 230 -15.38 8.96 -3.38
CA ASN A 230 -15.46 10.27 -4.03
C ASN A 230 -14.08 10.91 -4.19
N CYS A 231 -13.13 10.18 -4.75
CA CYS A 231 -11.77 10.64 -4.99
C CYS A 231 -11.37 10.44 -6.46
N ALA A 232 -10.31 11.10 -6.89
CA ALA A 232 -9.73 10.91 -8.23
C ALA A 232 -8.45 10.04 -8.10
N VAL A 233 -8.48 8.83 -8.68
CA VAL A 233 -7.35 7.90 -8.57
C VAL A 233 -6.79 7.57 -9.95
N THR A 234 -5.49 7.78 -10.12
CA THR A 234 -4.71 7.39 -11.29
C THR A 234 -3.76 6.25 -10.93
N GLY A 235 -3.71 5.20 -11.76
CA GLY A 235 -2.95 3.97 -11.50
C GLY A 235 -3.80 2.89 -10.83
N TYR A 236 -3.16 1.86 -10.30
CA TYR A 236 -3.82 0.65 -9.81
C TYR A 236 -3.48 0.37 -8.35
N VAL A 237 -4.51 0.10 -7.54
CA VAL A 237 -4.34 -0.57 -6.25
C VAL A 237 -4.40 -2.07 -6.47
N GLY A 238 -3.48 -2.82 -5.84
CA GLY A 238 -3.45 -4.27 -5.86
C GLY A 238 -4.30 -4.87 -4.76
N LEU A 239 -5.23 -5.76 -5.09
CA LEU A 239 -5.91 -6.58 -4.08
C LEU A 239 -5.19 -7.91 -3.91
N THR A 240 -4.98 -8.31 -2.66
CA THR A 240 -4.34 -9.57 -2.30
C THR A 240 -5.05 -10.24 -1.12
N GLY A 241 -4.88 -11.54 -0.97
CA GLY A 241 -5.37 -12.27 0.20
C GLY A 241 -6.89 -12.19 0.37
N SER A 242 -7.33 -11.59 1.46
CA SER A 242 -8.75 -11.43 1.82
C SER A 242 -9.24 -9.97 1.74
N ALA A 243 -8.53 -9.13 1.01
CA ALA A 243 -8.88 -7.72 0.86
C ALA A 243 -10.35 -7.52 0.46
N LYS A 244 -10.94 -6.43 0.93
CA LYS A 244 -12.33 -6.04 0.62
C LYS A 244 -12.33 -4.63 0.08
N VAL A 245 -13.21 -4.38 -0.86
CA VAL A 245 -13.56 -3.03 -1.30
C VAL A 245 -14.79 -2.59 -0.54
N ILE A 246 -14.71 -1.42 0.09
CA ILE A 246 -15.81 -0.83 0.82
C ILE A 246 -16.52 0.15 -0.13
N ASP A 247 -17.82 -0.02 -0.29
CA ASP A 247 -18.64 0.74 -1.22
C ASP A 247 -18.11 0.69 -2.68
N THR A 248 -18.28 1.74 -3.46
CA THR A 248 -17.76 1.85 -4.83
C THR A 248 -16.40 2.52 -4.82
N TYR A 249 -15.34 1.78 -5.11
CA TYR A 249 -14.00 2.36 -5.22
C TYR A 249 -13.83 3.16 -6.52
N ALA A 250 -13.41 4.41 -6.40
CA ALA A 250 -13.32 5.35 -7.54
C ALA A 250 -12.19 5.02 -8.55
N GLY A 251 -11.19 4.25 -8.14
CA GLY A 251 -10.00 3.94 -8.94
C GLY A 251 -10.05 2.62 -9.69
N SER A 252 -8.88 2.21 -10.18
CA SER A 252 -8.65 0.94 -10.87
C SER A 252 -8.00 -0.09 -9.96
N ILE A 253 -8.31 -1.36 -10.19
CA ILE A 253 -7.79 -2.49 -9.41
C ILE A 253 -6.94 -3.40 -10.30
N ARG A 254 -5.83 -3.89 -9.73
CA ARG A 254 -4.98 -4.91 -10.31
C ARG A 254 -4.94 -6.15 -9.42
N ILE A 255 -5.23 -7.30 -9.96
CA ILE A 255 -5.07 -8.58 -9.29
C ILE A 255 -3.64 -9.06 -9.52
N ILE A 256 -2.79 -8.90 -8.51
CA ILE A 256 -1.34 -9.17 -8.59
C ILE A 256 -0.94 -10.53 -8.01
N GLU A 257 -1.83 -11.13 -7.23
CA GLU A 257 -1.72 -12.46 -6.63
C GLU A 257 -3.08 -13.16 -6.74
N GLY A 258 -3.13 -14.47 -6.52
CA GLY A 258 -4.39 -15.20 -6.53
C GLY A 258 -5.42 -14.59 -5.58
N TYR A 259 -6.58 -14.21 -6.11
CA TYR A 259 -7.62 -13.53 -5.36
C TYR A 259 -8.98 -14.20 -5.56
N THR A 260 -9.67 -14.45 -4.45
CA THR A 260 -11.03 -15.00 -4.45
C THR A 260 -11.97 -14.02 -3.77
N LEU A 261 -13.06 -13.65 -4.47
CA LEU A 261 -14.04 -12.73 -3.91
C LEU A 261 -14.74 -13.36 -2.69
N ASN A 262 -14.82 -12.59 -1.63
CA ASN A 262 -15.61 -12.90 -0.43
C ASN A 262 -16.86 -12.02 -0.30
N SER A 263 -16.91 -10.91 -1.04
CA SER A 263 -18.05 -9.98 -1.19
C SER A 263 -18.16 -9.50 -2.62
N ASP A 264 -19.26 -8.87 -2.97
CA ASP A 264 -19.37 -8.15 -4.23
C ASP A 264 -18.41 -6.96 -4.24
N ILE A 265 -17.93 -6.59 -5.43
CA ILE A 265 -16.99 -5.48 -5.62
C ILE A 265 -17.50 -4.56 -6.72
N ASP A 266 -17.49 -3.26 -6.43
CA ASP A 266 -17.82 -2.18 -7.35
C ASP A 266 -16.62 -1.25 -7.53
N ILE A 267 -16.18 -1.02 -8.77
CA ILE A 267 -15.14 -0.04 -9.10
C ILE A 267 -15.55 0.86 -10.26
N SER A 268 -15.19 2.14 -10.18
CA SER A 268 -15.42 3.08 -11.28
C SER A 268 -14.33 3.02 -12.36
N GLY A 269 -13.17 2.46 -12.03
CA GLY A 269 -11.99 2.35 -12.89
C GLY A 269 -11.95 1.06 -13.71
N GLU A 270 -10.73 0.67 -14.06
CA GLU A 270 -10.41 -0.54 -14.82
C GLU A 270 -10.05 -1.72 -13.91
N LEU A 271 -10.20 -2.93 -14.43
CA LEU A 271 -9.73 -4.15 -13.79
C LEU A 271 -8.63 -4.81 -14.64
N LEU A 272 -7.46 -4.99 -14.04
CA LEU A 272 -6.34 -5.70 -14.65
C LEU A 272 -6.10 -7.02 -13.89
N ILE A 273 -6.21 -8.15 -14.59
CA ILE A 273 -6.08 -9.49 -14.00
C ILE A 273 -4.74 -10.09 -14.44
N ASP A 274 -3.70 -9.92 -13.61
CA ASP A 274 -2.35 -10.44 -13.85
C ASP A 274 -2.06 -11.72 -13.05
N ALA A 275 -2.99 -12.14 -12.20
CA ALA A 275 -2.96 -13.41 -11.48
C ALA A 275 -4.36 -14.04 -11.49
N THR A 276 -4.54 -15.15 -10.80
CA THR A 276 -5.84 -15.85 -10.78
C THR A 276 -6.91 -15.02 -10.05
N LEU A 277 -7.98 -14.69 -10.74
CA LEU A 277 -9.20 -14.11 -10.16
C LEU A 277 -10.32 -15.17 -10.13
N ASN A 278 -10.88 -15.37 -8.94
CA ASN A 278 -12.02 -16.27 -8.72
C ASN A 278 -13.22 -15.47 -8.17
N LEU A 279 -14.32 -15.42 -8.92
CA LEU A 279 -15.50 -14.65 -8.50
C LEU A 279 -16.32 -15.36 -7.41
N ASN A 280 -16.24 -16.69 -7.32
CA ASN A 280 -16.79 -17.47 -6.19
C ASN A 280 -18.26 -17.12 -5.86
N GLY A 281 -19.12 -17.05 -6.85
CA GLY A 281 -20.54 -16.73 -6.69
C GLY A 281 -20.84 -15.25 -6.39
N LYS A 282 -19.85 -14.37 -6.48
CA LYS A 282 -19.97 -12.94 -6.24
C LYS A 282 -20.01 -12.14 -7.52
N THR A 283 -20.38 -10.87 -7.41
CA THR A 283 -20.43 -9.91 -8.51
C THR A 283 -19.23 -8.99 -8.47
N PHE A 284 -18.57 -8.77 -9.61
CA PHE A 284 -17.60 -7.73 -9.81
C PHE A 284 -18.08 -6.74 -10.86
N ASN A 285 -18.41 -5.53 -10.46
CA ASN A 285 -18.81 -4.45 -11.36
C ASN A 285 -17.60 -3.55 -11.67
N VAL A 286 -17.29 -3.41 -12.96
CA VAL A 286 -16.16 -2.64 -13.46
C VAL A 286 -16.67 -1.50 -14.33
N GLY A 287 -16.37 -0.26 -13.94
CA GLY A 287 -16.86 0.95 -14.60
C GLY A 287 -16.20 1.28 -15.92
N LYS A 288 -15.04 0.67 -16.21
CA LYS A 288 -14.29 0.84 -17.47
C LYS A 288 -13.91 -0.52 -18.05
N ASN A 289 -12.70 -0.64 -18.57
CA ASN A 289 -12.21 -1.84 -19.25
C ASN A 289 -11.79 -2.94 -18.29
N VAL A 290 -11.86 -4.18 -18.79
CA VAL A 290 -11.28 -5.37 -18.15
C VAL A 290 -10.19 -5.94 -19.04
N ASN A 291 -9.00 -6.13 -18.48
CA ASN A 291 -7.89 -6.78 -19.16
C ASN A 291 -7.50 -8.05 -18.42
N VAL A 292 -7.57 -9.19 -19.10
CA VAL A 292 -7.21 -10.49 -18.55
C VAL A 292 -5.88 -10.93 -19.15
N ASN A 293 -4.85 -11.01 -18.30
CA ASN A 293 -3.51 -11.48 -18.65
C ASN A 293 -3.19 -12.85 -18.02
N SER A 294 -4.08 -13.37 -17.16
CA SER A 294 -3.91 -14.60 -16.42
C SER A 294 -5.24 -15.38 -16.36
N TYR A 295 -5.65 -15.88 -15.21
CA TYR A 295 -6.80 -16.77 -15.06
C TYR A 295 -8.03 -16.04 -14.53
N LEU A 296 -9.17 -16.15 -15.21
CA LEU A 296 -10.48 -15.71 -14.74
C LEU A 296 -11.40 -16.92 -14.55
N HIS A 297 -11.73 -17.24 -13.31
CA HIS A 297 -12.71 -18.26 -12.95
C HIS A 297 -14.01 -17.61 -12.49
N VAL A 298 -15.09 -17.77 -13.27
CA VAL A 298 -16.39 -17.15 -12.96
C VAL A 298 -17.11 -17.86 -11.79
N ARG A 299 -17.15 -19.18 -11.77
CA ARG A 299 -17.60 -20.02 -10.63
C ARG A 299 -18.90 -19.57 -9.98
N ASN A 300 -19.99 -19.60 -10.73
CA ASN A 300 -21.32 -19.11 -10.36
C ASN A 300 -21.39 -17.60 -10.06
N GLY A 301 -20.37 -16.87 -10.39
CA GLY A 301 -20.27 -15.41 -10.19
C GLY A 301 -20.71 -14.64 -11.44
N ARG A 302 -20.54 -13.32 -11.32
CA ARG A 302 -20.86 -12.38 -12.38
C ARG A 302 -19.77 -11.32 -12.51
N LEU A 303 -19.27 -11.12 -13.73
CA LEU A 303 -18.42 -9.98 -14.07
C LEU A 303 -19.18 -9.06 -15.02
N ASN A 304 -19.41 -7.82 -14.61
CA ASN A 304 -19.97 -6.76 -15.43
C ASN A 304 -18.87 -5.79 -15.82
N CYS A 305 -18.65 -5.62 -17.11
CA CYS A 305 -17.69 -4.70 -17.71
C CYS A 305 -18.44 -3.63 -18.51
N LYS A 306 -18.41 -2.37 -18.07
CA LYS A 306 -19.05 -1.28 -18.82
C LYS A 306 -18.25 -0.83 -20.04
N GLY A 307 -16.94 -1.03 -20.04
CA GLY A 307 -16.06 -0.76 -21.18
C GLY A 307 -15.80 -2.00 -22.02
N ASP A 308 -14.61 -2.04 -22.61
CA ASP A 308 -14.14 -3.15 -23.42
C ASP A 308 -13.52 -4.25 -22.56
N PHE A 309 -13.64 -5.47 -23.05
CA PHE A 309 -13.05 -6.65 -22.42
C PHE A 309 -11.98 -7.24 -23.34
N TYR A 310 -10.78 -7.42 -22.81
CA TYR A 310 -9.64 -7.98 -23.53
C TYR A 310 -9.14 -9.24 -22.83
N ALA A 311 -9.25 -10.38 -23.49
CA ALA A 311 -8.56 -11.61 -23.11
C ALA A 311 -7.28 -11.72 -23.93
N ASN A 312 -6.12 -11.52 -23.29
CA ASN A 312 -4.82 -11.46 -23.93
C ASN A 312 -4.23 -12.86 -24.17
N TYR A 313 -3.07 -12.90 -24.80
CA TYR A 313 -2.40 -14.10 -25.32
C TYR A 313 -2.22 -15.25 -24.30
N TYR A 314 -2.03 -14.97 -23.04
CA TYR A 314 -1.81 -15.95 -21.96
C TYR A 314 -3.01 -16.10 -21.02
N SER A 315 -4.14 -15.48 -21.36
CA SER A 315 -5.32 -15.54 -20.50
C SER A 315 -6.04 -16.87 -20.61
N GLU A 316 -6.66 -17.30 -19.52
CA GLU A 316 -7.59 -18.41 -19.51
C GLU A 316 -8.90 -17.97 -18.83
N ILE A 317 -10.03 -18.24 -19.47
CA ILE A 317 -11.35 -17.92 -18.95
C ILE A 317 -12.12 -19.21 -18.76
N TYR A 318 -12.66 -19.40 -17.56
CA TYR A 318 -13.42 -20.58 -17.18
C TYR A 318 -14.86 -20.20 -16.82
N MET A 319 -15.80 -20.59 -17.69
CA MET A 319 -17.25 -20.50 -17.52
C MET A 319 -17.83 -21.91 -17.60
N GLN A 320 -17.88 -22.60 -16.46
CA GLN A 320 -18.20 -24.02 -16.35
C GLN A 320 -19.55 -24.29 -15.69
N ASN A 321 -20.19 -23.24 -15.15
CA ASN A 321 -21.42 -23.37 -14.40
C ASN A 321 -22.55 -22.60 -15.10
N GLU A 322 -23.77 -23.09 -14.98
CA GLU A 322 -24.97 -22.50 -15.59
C GLU A 322 -25.18 -21.03 -15.16
N LYS A 323 -24.79 -20.68 -13.92
CA LYS A 323 -24.93 -19.34 -13.34
C LYS A 323 -23.77 -18.39 -13.68
N ASP A 324 -22.73 -18.86 -14.38
CA ASP A 324 -21.60 -18.03 -14.77
C ASP A 324 -22.08 -16.94 -15.75
N ILE A 325 -21.80 -15.67 -15.43
CA ILE A 325 -22.15 -14.56 -16.30
C ILE A 325 -20.93 -13.67 -16.53
N LEU A 326 -20.62 -13.45 -17.79
CA LEU A 326 -19.70 -12.41 -18.25
C LEU A 326 -20.50 -11.43 -19.11
N ASN A 327 -20.71 -10.21 -18.63
CA ASN A 327 -21.46 -9.16 -19.30
C ASN A 327 -20.52 -8.02 -19.70
N VAL A 328 -20.41 -7.75 -21.00
CA VAL A 328 -19.53 -6.76 -21.60
C VAL A 328 -20.39 -5.78 -22.40
N GLU A 329 -20.50 -4.52 -21.93
CA GLU A 329 -21.26 -3.50 -22.66
C GLU A 329 -20.51 -2.99 -23.88
N GLY A 330 -19.17 -2.96 -23.85
CA GLY A 330 -18.28 -2.60 -24.95
C GLY A 330 -17.91 -3.77 -25.86
N THR A 331 -16.74 -3.67 -26.47
CA THR A 331 -16.19 -4.68 -27.37
C THR A 331 -15.59 -5.84 -26.57
N PHE A 332 -15.95 -7.06 -26.95
CA PHE A 332 -15.29 -8.26 -26.47
C PHE A 332 -14.18 -8.68 -27.43
N THR A 333 -12.93 -8.69 -26.96
CA THR A 333 -11.78 -9.15 -27.74
C THR A 333 -11.13 -10.34 -27.07
N PHE A 334 -11.04 -11.43 -27.81
CA PHE A 334 -10.39 -12.66 -27.39
C PHE A 334 -9.20 -12.94 -28.32
N SER A 335 -7.99 -12.91 -27.78
CA SER A 335 -6.74 -13.07 -28.54
C SER A 335 -5.84 -14.15 -27.94
N ASN A 336 -6.41 -15.20 -27.39
CA ASN A 336 -5.66 -16.30 -26.79
C ASN A 336 -5.17 -17.28 -27.88
N LEU A 337 -3.87 -17.45 -27.97
CA LEU A 337 -3.23 -18.36 -28.95
C LEU A 337 -2.59 -19.61 -28.32
N ARG A 338 -2.63 -19.77 -27.01
CA ARG A 338 -1.82 -20.80 -26.34
C ARG A 338 -2.57 -21.73 -25.39
N TYR A 339 -3.65 -21.30 -24.77
CA TYR A 339 -4.30 -22.05 -23.71
C TYR A 339 -5.80 -22.26 -24.00
N SER A 340 -6.32 -23.39 -23.56
CA SER A 340 -7.73 -23.69 -23.75
C SER A 340 -8.58 -22.96 -22.72
N CYS A 341 -9.40 -22.03 -23.18
CA CYS A 341 -10.51 -21.53 -22.37
C CYS A 341 -11.63 -22.54 -22.29
N ASP A 342 -12.38 -22.56 -21.21
CA ASP A 342 -13.51 -23.46 -21.02
C ASP A 342 -14.81 -22.66 -20.90
N PHE A 343 -15.54 -22.60 -22.04
CA PHE A 343 -16.89 -22.06 -22.15
C PHE A 343 -17.88 -23.21 -22.25
N SER A 344 -17.83 -24.16 -21.31
CA SER A 344 -18.72 -25.33 -21.32
C SER A 344 -20.11 -24.99 -20.83
N ASN A 345 -20.32 -23.87 -20.14
CA ASN A 345 -21.62 -23.46 -19.61
C ASN A 345 -21.69 -21.93 -19.41
N GLY A 346 -22.77 -21.42 -18.81
CA GLY A 346 -22.94 -20.01 -18.49
C GLY A 346 -23.33 -19.13 -19.67
N THR A 347 -23.29 -17.81 -19.47
CA THR A 347 -23.73 -16.81 -20.45
C THR A 347 -22.71 -15.70 -20.63
N LEU A 348 -22.25 -15.51 -21.86
CA LEU A 348 -21.48 -14.35 -22.32
C LEU A 348 -22.44 -13.37 -23.00
N ILE A 349 -22.52 -12.13 -22.52
CA ILE A 349 -23.37 -11.08 -23.10
C ILE A 349 -22.46 -10.01 -23.67
N ILE A 350 -22.65 -9.58 -24.91
CA ILE A 350 -21.81 -8.61 -25.62
C ILE A 350 -22.69 -7.51 -26.20
N GLY A 351 -22.46 -6.26 -25.73
CA GLY A 351 -23.12 -5.06 -26.20
C GLY A 351 -22.44 -4.39 -27.40
N GLY A 352 -21.11 -4.50 -27.50
CA GLY A 352 -20.31 -3.98 -28.61
C GLY A 352 -19.96 -5.02 -29.67
N ASN A 353 -18.82 -4.85 -30.33
CA ASN A 353 -18.29 -5.79 -31.28
C ASN A 353 -17.72 -7.06 -30.64
N CYS A 354 -17.54 -8.11 -31.39
CA CYS A 354 -16.90 -9.35 -30.96
C CYS A 354 -15.73 -9.67 -31.89
N ASN A 355 -14.52 -9.65 -31.37
CA ASN A 355 -13.31 -9.99 -32.09
C ASN A 355 -12.68 -11.25 -31.47
N VAL A 356 -12.62 -12.32 -32.23
CA VAL A 356 -11.95 -13.58 -31.90
C VAL A 356 -10.75 -13.73 -32.82
N ASN A 357 -9.57 -13.43 -32.35
CA ASN A 357 -8.32 -13.41 -33.13
C ASN A 357 -7.51 -14.67 -32.83
N GLY A 358 -7.67 -15.70 -33.60
CA GLY A 358 -6.99 -16.99 -33.40
C GLY A 358 -7.43 -17.71 -32.12
N GLY A 359 -6.90 -18.90 -31.91
CA GLY A 359 -7.03 -19.63 -30.65
C GLY A 359 -8.31 -20.39 -30.42
N ASP A 360 -8.41 -20.94 -29.23
CA ASP A 360 -9.40 -21.92 -28.84
C ASP A 360 -10.59 -21.27 -28.09
N PHE A 361 -11.31 -20.35 -28.75
CA PHE A 361 -12.63 -19.99 -28.24
C PHE A 361 -13.59 -21.13 -28.56
N ARG A 362 -13.69 -22.10 -27.66
CA ARG A 362 -14.50 -23.29 -27.82
C ARG A 362 -15.63 -23.31 -26.82
N ALA A 363 -16.81 -22.98 -27.26
CA ALA A 363 -18.03 -23.09 -26.48
C ALA A 363 -18.77 -24.40 -26.77
N THR A 364 -19.39 -25.00 -25.76
CA THR A 364 -20.28 -26.16 -25.93
C THR A 364 -21.73 -25.71 -26.09
N ALA A 365 -22.64 -26.67 -26.39
CA ALA A 365 -24.06 -26.38 -26.55
C ALA A 365 -24.76 -25.85 -25.28
N ALA A 366 -24.18 -26.02 -24.09
CA ALA A 366 -24.74 -25.49 -22.84
C ALA A 366 -24.37 -24.03 -22.61
N HIS A 367 -23.30 -23.53 -23.26
CA HIS A 367 -22.92 -22.12 -23.21
C HIS A 367 -23.81 -21.26 -24.10
N LYS A 368 -24.11 -20.03 -23.64
CA LYS A 368 -24.89 -19.07 -24.42
C LYS A 368 -24.03 -17.81 -24.66
N THR A 369 -23.94 -17.41 -25.94
CA THR A 369 -23.42 -16.09 -26.31
C THR A 369 -24.59 -15.24 -26.82
N ILE A 370 -24.81 -14.08 -26.19
CA ILE A 370 -25.91 -13.17 -26.50
C ILE A 370 -25.31 -11.85 -27.00
N PHE A 371 -25.70 -11.45 -28.20
CA PHE A 371 -25.42 -10.13 -28.76
C PHE A 371 -26.62 -9.23 -28.52
N ASN A 372 -26.49 -8.23 -27.65
CA ASN A 372 -27.60 -7.38 -27.21
C ASN A 372 -27.36 -5.88 -27.44
N GLY A 373 -26.41 -5.54 -28.31
CA GLY A 373 -26.09 -4.16 -28.62
C GLY A 373 -27.24 -3.41 -29.29
N GLU A 374 -27.39 -2.12 -28.96
CA GLU A 374 -28.39 -1.24 -29.58
C GLU A 374 -27.92 -0.68 -30.94
N GLN A 375 -26.63 -0.84 -31.25
CA GLN A 375 -26.02 -0.42 -32.50
C GLN A 375 -25.61 -1.64 -33.35
N LYS A 376 -25.24 -1.41 -34.61
CA LYS A 376 -24.69 -2.46 -35.47
C LYS A 376 -23.48 -3.10 -34.82
N GLN A 377 -23.54 -4.40 -34.60
CA GLN A 377 -22.44 -5.21 -34.07
C GLN A 377 -21.69 -5.92 -35.19
N ILE A 378 -20.38 -6.03 -35.09
CA ILE A 378 -19.52 -6.76 -36.01
C ILE A 378 -18.94 -7.96 -35.26
N ILE A 379 -19.11 -9.16 -35.83
CA ILE A 379 -18.44 -10.37 -35.34
C ILE A 379 -17.30 -10.65 -36.32
N ASN A 380 -16.08 -10.55 -35.83
CA ASN A 380 -14.84 -10.80 -36.57
C ASN A 380 -14.13 -12.02 -35.98
N VAL A 381 -13.91 -13.05 -36.80
CA VAL A 381 -13.21 -14.28 -36.42
C VAL A 381 -12.09 -14.51 -37.42
N THR A 382 -10.82 -14.51 -36.93
CA THR A 382 -9.64 -14.66 -37.81
C THR A 382 -8.71 -15.79 -37.32
#